data_1726e351fb1d8bba145ff026f4fa375e
#
_entry.id   1726e351fb1d8bba145ff026f4fa375e
#
_cell.length_a   1.000
_cell.length_b   1.000
_cell.length_c   1.000
_cell.angle_alpha   90.00
_cell.angle_beta   90.00
_cell.angle_gamma   90.00
#
_symmetry.space_group_name_H-M   'P 1'
#
loop_
_entity.id
_entity.type
_entity.pdbx_description
1 polymer ?
#
loop_
_entity_poly.entity_id
_entity_poly.type
_entity_poly.pdbx_seq_one_letter_code
_entity_poly.pdbx_strand_id
1 'polypeptide(L)'
;MDGSNSVVDIQAAHMRRFGDMLFREKLDGLIQTLDDYLFLDNENSRARMRQLIDEFSNQSTRLPCHAGVSYEQDPEGLRLQLQSFFDPENGGPGDPRPAQSRKTIAALMAPHIDLRAGGPCFAYAYKALVEASPVSTCVILGTGHEPLANCFALSRKNFETPLGLVAADNDFIDELTSRCSLDLLADEFAHRREHTIEFQTLFLSLLLPDVRIVPILCSFAVEELEQRSTDILTMVYSLRETL
;
A
#
# COMPACT_ATOMS: atom_id res chain seq x y z
N MET A 1 -6.71 11.95 24.28
CA MET A 1 -8.10 12.02 24.83
C MET A 1 -8.66 10.63 24.67
N ASP A 2 -8.73 9.93 25.77
CA ASP A 2 -9.14 8.51 25.86
C ASP A 2 -10.60 8.33 26.33
N GLY A 3 -11.33 9.45 26.49
CA GLY A 3 -12.71 9.46 26.96
C GLY A 3 -12.89 9.28 28.47
N SER A 4 -11.79 9.17 29.24
CA SER A 4 -11.84 8.94 30.69
C SER A 4 -12.06 10.23 31.51
N ASN A 5 -11.88 11.40 30.88
CA ASN A 5 -11.98 12.70 31.55
C ASN A 5 -13.21 13.48 31.08
N SER A 6 -13.95 14.03 32.04
CA SER A 6 -15.02 14.99 31.73
C SER A 6 -14.46 16.37 31.34
N VAL A 7 -15.30 17.22 30.77
CA VAL A 7 -14.94 18.63 30.48
C VAL A 7 -14.43 19.35 31.73
N VAL A 8 -15.06 19.10 32.87
CA VAL A 8 -14.66 19.71 34.16
C VAL A 8 -13.30 19.20 34.62
N ASP A 9 -13.00 17.91 34.41
CA ASP A 9 -11.71 17.33 34.75
C ASP A 9 -10.58 17.97 33.92
N ILE A 10 -10.84 18.18 32.63
CA ILE A 10 -9.89 18.83 31.70
C ILE A 10 -9.65 20.28 32.13
N GLN A 11 -10.71 21.02 32.45
CA GLN A 11 -10.60 22.41 32.93
C GLN A 11 -9.81 22.49 34.26
N ALA A 12 -10.09 21.56 35.18
CA ALA A 12 -9.35 21.51 36.46
C ALA A 12 -7.89 21.12 36.26
N ALA A 13 -7.59 20.21 35.35
CA ALA A 13 -6.21 19.82 35.01
C ALA A 13 -5.44 20.99 34.37
N HIS A 14 -6.09 21.72 33.45
CA HIS A 14 -5.54 22.91 32.82
C HIS A 14 -5.20 24.00 33.84
N MET A 15 -6.14 24.32 34.74
CA MET A 15 -5.94 25.29 35.80
C MET A 15 -4.76 24.90 36.70
N ARG A 16 -4.66 23.62 37.09
CA ARG A 16 -3.53 23.15 37.95
C ARG A 16 -2.20 23.25 37.23
N ARG A 17 -2.16 23.06 35.93
CA ARG A 17 -0.90 23.02 35.16
C ARG A 17 -0.43 24.40 34.70
N PHE A 18 -1.34 25.27 34.31
CA PHE A 18 -1.02 26.55 33.66
C PHE A 18 -1.42 27.78 34.48
N GLY A 19 -2.22 27.63 35.54
CA GLY A 19 -2.63 28.70 36.43
C GLY A 19 -3.71 29.63 35.88
N ASP A 20 -4.25 29.36 34.69
CA ASP A 20 -5.30 30.13 34.04
C ASP A 20 -6.55 29.27 33.79
N MET A 21 -7.67 29.94 33.53
CA MET A 21 -8.97 29.25 33.31
C MET A 21 -9.17 28.94 31.84
N LEU A 22 -9.34 27.64 31.55
CA LEU A 22 -9.82 27.20 30.23
C LEU A 22 -11.33 27.33 30.21
N PHE A 23 -11.85 28.33 29.50
CA PHE A 23 -13.28 28.56 29.34
C PHE A 23 -13.92 27.42 28.55
N ARG A 24 -15.16 27.07 28.94
CA ARG A 24 -15.91 25.97 28.34
C ARG A 24 -16.07 26.14 26.84
N GLU A 25 -16.37 27.33 26.38
CA GLU A 25 -16.57 27.66 24.97
C GLU A 25 -15.34 27.35 24.11
N LYS A 26 -14.13 27.60 24.66
CA LYS A 26 -12.88 27.24 23.97
C LYS A 26 -12.67 25.75 23.89
N LEU A 27 -13.00 25.03 24.96
CA LEU A 27 -12.87 23.56 24.98
C LEU A 27 -13.91 22.91 24.07
N ASP A 28 -15.15 23.37 24.11
CA ASP A 28 -16.22 22.88 23.22
C ASP A 28 -15.87 23.15 21.75
N GLY A 29 -15.33 24.35 21.43
CA GLY A 29 -14.84 24.65 20.07
C GLY A 29 -13.68 23.77 19.62
N LEU A 30 -12.74 23.43 20.52
CA LEU A 30 -11.68 22.48 20.21
C LEU A 30 -12.21 21.08 19.98
N ILE A 31 -13.12 20.60 20.84
CA ILE A 31 -13.75 19.29 20.70
C ILE A 31 -14.52 19.21 19.36
N GLN A 32 -15.29 20.26 19.04
CA GLN A 32 -16.00 20.32 17.76
C GLN A 32 -15.03 20.27 16.57
N THR A 33 -13.94 21.06 16.62
CA THR A 33 -12.92 21.01 15.57
C THR A 33 -12.31 19.62 15.42
N LEU A 34 -11.98 18.95 16.53
CA LEU A 34 -11.45 17.58 16.48
C LEU A 34 -12.47 16.58 15.95
N ASP A 35 -13.76 16.77 16.25
CA ASP A 35 -14.83 15.95 15.72
C ASP A 35 -15.05 16.16 14.21
N ASP A 36 -15.10 17.42 13.78
CA ASP A 36 -15.25 17.78 12.37
C ASP A 36 -14.12 17.20 11.50
N TYR A 37 -12.90 17.14 12.04
CA TYR A 37 -11.75 16.52 11.39
C TYR A 37 -11.59 15.02 11.68
N LEU A 38 -12.55 14.38 12.34
CA LEU A 38 -12.59 12.94 12.62
C LEU A 38 -11.44 12.43 13.52
N PHE A 39 -10.89 13.28 14.37
CA PHE A 39 -9.85 12.89 15.34
C PHE A 39 -10.39 12.24 16.61
N LEU A 40 -11.70 12.26 16.83
CA LEU A 40 -12.34 11.63 17.98
C LEU A 40 -12.84 10.24 17.61
N ASP A 41 -12.60 9.26 18.49
CA ASP A 41 -13.19 7.93 18.36
C ASP A 41 -14.64 7.96 18.83
N ASN A 42 -15.55 8.34 17.95
CA ASN A 42 -16.98 8.43 18.19
C ASN A 42 -17.79 7.91 16.99
N GLU A 43 -19.11 8.03 17.06
CA GLU A 43 -19.99 7.53 16.00
C GLU A 43 -19.78 8.27 14.66
N ASN A 44 -19.44 9.57 14.67
CA ASN A 44 -19.19 10.34 13.45
C ASN A 44 -17.97 9.78 12.70
N SER A 45 -16.83 9.61 13.38
CA SER A 45 -15.61 9.04 12.77
C SER A 45 -15.81 7.57 12.32
N ARG A 46 -16.53 6.78 13.14
CA ARG A 46 -16.83 5.37 12.80
C ARG A 46 -17.77 5.26 11.61
N ALA A 47 -18.80 6.12 11.52
CA ALA A 47 -19.72 6.16 10.38
C ALA A 47 -18.96 6.55 9.09
N ARG A 48 -18.08 7.55 9.17
CA ARG A 48 -17.25 7.94 8.02
C ARG A 48 -16.29 6.83 7.60
N MET A 49 -15.69 6.13 8.55
CA MET A 49 -14.81 5.00 8.25
C MET A 49 -15.58 3.87 7.54
N ARG A 50 -16.76 3.49 8.05
CA ARG A 50 -17.63 2.50 7.38
C ARG A 50 -17.94 2.92 5.94
N GLN A 51 -18.32 4.18 5.74
CA GLN A 51 -18.60 4.71 4.41
C GLN A 51 -17.40 4.60 3.47
N LEU A 52 -16.20 4.93 3.94
CA LEU A 52 -14.95 4.83 3.14
C LEU A 52 -14.63 3.37 2.79
N ILE A 53 -14.85 2.45 3.70
CA ILE A 53 -14.67 1.00 3.46
C ILE A 53 -15.68 0.53 2.40
N ASP A 54 -16.96 0.90 2.54
CA ASP A 54 -18.01 0.53 1.58
C ASP A 54 -17.75 1.13 0.20
N GLU A 55 -17.36 2.41 0.13
CA GLU A 55 -16.98 3.09 -1.12
C GLU A 55 -15.82 2.35 -1.81
N PHE A 56 -14.78 1.99 -1.06
CA PHE A 56 -13.62 1.27 -1.61
C PHE A 56 -13.98 -0.16 -2.02
N SER A 57 -14.74 -0.88 -1.21
CA SER A 57 -15.14 -2.27 -1.48
C SER A 57 -15.95 -2.39 -2.78
N ASN A 58 -16.78 -1.39 -3.08
CA ASN A 58 -17.59 -1.36 -4.30
C ASN A 58 -16.80 -0.98 -5.57
N GLN A 59 -15.55 -0.54 -5.46
CA GLN A 59 -14.72 -0.23 -6.61
C GLN A 59 -14.01 -1.49 -7.12
N SER A 60 -13.97 -1.68 -8.42
CA SER A 60 -13.17 -2.73 -9.08
C SER A 60 -11.71 -2.32 -9.30
N THR A 61 -11.40 -1.03 -9.10
CA THR A 61 -10.10 -0.43 -9.39
C THR A 61 -9.64 0.41 -8.20
N ARG A 62 -8.41 0.22 -7.79
CA ARG A 62 -7.72 1.04 -6.82
C ARG A 62 -7.09 2.22 -7.54
N LEU A 63 -7.55 3.43 -7.19
CA LEU A 63 -7.07 4.68 -7.79
C LEU A 63 -5.68 5.07 -7.27
N PRO A 64 -4.84 5.76 -8.06
CA PRO A 64 -3.53 6.23 -7.63
C PRO A 64 -3.66 7.32 -6.56
N CYS A 65 -3.25 7.04 -5.33
CA CYS A 65 -3.38 7.99 -4.23
C CYS A 65 -2.12 8.84 -3.98
N HIS A 66 -1.00 8.48 -4.59
CA HIS A 66 0.28 9.20 -4.47
C HIS A 66 0.65 10.01 -5.71
N ALA A 67 -0.20 9.98 -6.75
CA ALA A 67 -0.04 10.80 -7.95
C ALA A 67 -0.08 12.31 -7.60
N GLY A 68 0.86 13.09 -8.12
CA GLY A 68 1.03 14.50 -7.81
C GLY A 68 1.65 14.79 -6.44
N VAL A 69 1.94 13.75 -5.63
CA VAL A 69 2.59 13.88 -4.31
C VAL A 69 3.98 13.24 -4.32
N SER A 70 4.07 11.96 -4.65
CA SER A 70 5.33 11.19 -4.68
C SER A 70 5.87 10.99 -6.10
N TYR A 71 5.04 11.15 -7.10
CA TYR A 71 5.40 11.04 -8.51
C TYR A 71 4.47 11.91 -9.38
N GLU A 72 4.86 12.13 -10.64
CA GLU A 72 4.12 12.95 -11.57
C GLU A 72 2.72 12.40 -11.86
N GLN A 73 1.71 13.28 -11.81
CA GLN A 73 0.33 12.92 -12.11
C GLN A 73 0.04 12.91 -13.61
N ASP A 74 0.74 13.75 -14.37
CA ASP A 74 0.63 13.80 -15.82
C ASP A 74 1.27 12.56 -16.46
N PRO A 75 0.59 11.86 -17.39
CA PRO A 75 1.13 10.64 -18.00
C PRO A 75 2.49 10.83 -18.67
N GLU A 76 2.70 11.93 -19.39
CA GLU A 76 3.97 12.19 -20.08
C GLU A 76 5.06 12.57 -19.06
N GLY A 77 4.73 13.41 -18.10
CA GLY A 77 5.62 13.75 -16.98
C GLY A 77 6.08 12.52 -16.22
N LEU A 78 5.16 11.60 -15.90
CA LEU A 78 5.49 10.35 -15.23
C LEU A 78 6.39 9.46 -16.09
N ARG A 79 6.12 9.35 -17.39
CA ARG A 79 6.95 8.58 -18.32
C ARG A 79 8.39 9.10 -18.32
N LEU A 80 8.57 10.41 -18.43
CA LEU A 80 9.89 11.05 -18.40
C LEU A 80 10.56 10.84 -17.04
N GLN A 81 9.82 11.00 -15.94
CA GLN A 81 10.35 10.77 -14.59
C GLN A 81 10.86 9.33 -14.45
N LEU A 82 10.06 8.32 -14.80
CA LEU A 82 10.45 6.92 -14.68
C LEU A 82 11.63 6.57 -15.60
N GLN A 83 11.65 7.10 -16.83
CA GLN A 83 12.75 6.91 -17.77
C GLN A 83 14.06 7.51 -17.25
N SER A 84 14.00 8.67 -16.59
CA SER A 84 15.19 9.30 -16.02
C SER A 84 15.91 8.45 -14.98
N PHE A 85 15.20 7.53 -14.32
CA PHE A 85 15.80 6.61 -13.36
C PHE A 85 16.66 5.51 -14.01
N PHE A 86 16.50 5.28 -15.30
CA PHE A 86 17.35 4.37 -16.06
C PHE A 86 18.61 5.05 -16.57
N ASP A 87 18.66 6.38 -16.60
CA ASP A 87 19.81 7.12 -17.10
C ASP A 87 21.07 6.88 -16.26
N PRO A 88 22.20 6.43 -16.85
CA PRO A 88 23.48 6.28 -16.15
C PRO A 88 23.98 7.58 -15.50
N GLU A 89 23.68 8.75 -16.05
CA GLU A 89 24.07 10.04 -15.47
C GLU A 89 23.37 10.30 -14.13
N ASN A 90 22.17 9.70 -13.94
CA ASN A 90 21.41 9.74 -12.69
C ASN A 90 21.67 8.51 -11.78
N GLY A 91 22.68 7.70 -12.08
CA GLY A 91 23.00 6.47 -11.35
C GLY A 91 22.14 5.25 -11.76
N GLY A 92 21.42 5.35 -12.87
CA GLY A 92 20.60 4.28 -13.41
C GLY A 92 21.39 3.22 -14.18
N PRO A 93 20.76 2.06 -14.49
CA PRO A 93 21.41 0.92 -15.15
C PRO A 93 21.49 1.03 -16.68
N GLY A 94 21.05 2.12 -17.30
CA GLY A 94 20.75 2.22 -18.72
C GLY A 94 19.43 1.55 -19.10
N ASP A 95 18.92 1.88 -20.27
CA ASP A 95 17.61 1.38 -20.74
C ASP A 95 17.55 -0.15 -20.74
N PRO A 96 16.39 -0.75 -20.38
CA PRO A 96 16.20 -2.18 -20.47
C PRO A 96 16.19 -2.63 -21.93
N ARG A 97 16.77 -3.80 -22.20
CA ARG A 97 16.79 -4.42 -23.53
C ARG A 97 15.85 -5.61 -23.54
N PRO A 98 15.22 -5.92 -24.69
CA PRO A 98 14.44 -7.15 -24.80
C PRO A 98 15.26 -8.37 -24.38
N ALA A 99 14.61 -9.32 -23.72
CA ALA A 99 15.24 -10.52 -23.19
C ALA A 99 16.10 -11.21 -24.27
N GLN A 100 17.41 -11.23 -24.07
CA GLN A 100 18.36 -11.94 -24.92
C GLN A 100 18.77 -13.30 -24.35
N SER A 101 18.31 -13.62 -23.16
CA SER A 101 18.67 -14.85 -22.46
C SER A 101 17.43 -15.58 -21.96
N ARG A 102 17.53 -16.92 -21.84
CA ARG A 102 16.51 -17.76 -21.20
C ARG A 102 16.66 -17.78 -19.67
N LYS A 103 17.19 -16.73 -19.07
CA LYS A 103 17.31 -16.65 -17.62
C LYS A 103 15.93 -16.41 -17.03
N THR A 104 15.50 -17.29 -16.14
CA THR A 104 14.28 -17.13 -15.38
C THR A 104 14.60 -16.42 -14.06
N ILE A 105 13.85 -15.37 -13.74
CA ILE A 105 13.85 -14.76 -12.42
C ILE A 105 12.66 -15.35 -11.66
N ALA A 106 12.96 -16.11 -10.62
CA ALA A 106 11.93 -16.68 -9.73
C ALA A 106 11.42 -15.63 -8.74
N ALA A 107 12.30 -14.75 -8.27
CA ALA A 107 11.97 -13.64 -7.37
C ALA A 107 12.99 -12.53 -7.51
N LEU A 108 12.54 -11.29 -7.24
CA LEU A 108 13.43 -10.15 -7.11
C LEU A 108 13.00 -9.28 -5.93
N MET A 109 13.90 -8.50 -5.37
CA MET A 109 13.61 -7.50 -4.37
C MET A 109 13.75 -6.12 -4.99
N ALA A 110 12.66 -5.35 -4.97
CA ALA A 110 12.65 -3.94 -5.34
C ALA A 110 12.44 -3.08 -4.07
N PRO A 111 12.95 -1.84 -4.03
CA PRO A 111 12.72 -0.97 -2.89
C PRO A 111 11.25 -0.53 -2.78
N HIS A 112 10.86 0.02 -1.61
CA HIS A 112 9.56 0.70 -1.40
C HIS A 112 9.73 2.11 -0.84
N ILE A 113 10.91 2.68 -0.96
CA ILE A 113 11.23 4.06 -0.58
C ILE A 113 10.64 5.06 -1.60
N ASP A 114 10.54 6.33 -1.23
CA ASP A 114 10.14 7.43 -2.13
C ASP A 114 10.95 7.38 -3.45
N LEU A 115 10.27 7.53 -4.57
CA LEU A 115 10.87 7.40 -5.91
C LEU A 115 11.97 8.43 -6.17
N ARG A 116 11.87 9.62 -5.56
CA ARG A 116 12.91 10.67 -5.69
C ARG A 116 14.24 10.25 -5.06
N ALA A 117 14.18 9.38 -4.05
CA ALA A 117 15.38 8.85 -3.38
C ALA A 117 15.84 7.51 -3.94
N GLY A 118 14.90 6.65 -4.32
CA GLY A 118 15.16 5.25 -4.70
C GLY A 118 15.00 4.93 -6.18
N GLY A 119 14.60 5.87 -7.03
CA GLY A 119 14.24 5.64 -8.44
C GLY A 119 15.25 4.78 -9.20
N PRO A 120 16.57 5.07 -9.18
CA PRO A 120 17.55 4.22 -9.85
C PRO A 120 17.60 2.78 -9.33
N CYS A 121 17.36 2.54 -8.02
CA CYS A 121 17.29 1.18 -7.47
C CYS A 121 16.08 0.40 -8.00
N PHE A 122 14.93 1.05 -8.16
CA PHE A 122 13.80 0.45 -8.87
C PHE A 122 14.18 0.12 -10.32
N ALA A 123 14.84 1.05 -11.02
CA ALA A 123 15.24 0.84 -12.40
C ALA A 123 16.18 -0.38 -12.57
N TYR A 124 17.12 -0.62 -11.64
CA TYR A 124 17.94 -1.83 -11.63
C TYR A 124 17.09 -3.11 -11.50
N ALA A 125 16.13 -3.13 -10.57
CA ALA A 125 15.27 -4.29 -10.35
C ALA A 125 14.39 -4.57 -11.58
N TYR A 126 13.74 -3.55 -12.11
CA TYR A 126 12.83 -3.72 -13.26
C TYR A 126 13.54 -3.96 -14.57
N LYS A 127 14.75 -3.42 -14.77
CA LYS A 127 15.61 -3.80 -15.90
C LYS A 127 15.93 -5.29 -15.87
N ALA A 128 16.31 -5.82 -14.71
CA ALA A 128 16.60 -7.25 -14.57
C ALA A 128 15.35 -8.11 -14.90
N LEU A 129 14.16 -7.66 -14.48
CA LEU A 129 12.91 -8.36 -14.79
C LEU A 129 12.60 -8.38 -16.29
N VAL A 130 12.72 -7.24 -16.97
CA VAL A 130 12.44 -7.10 -18.42
C VAL A 130 13.44 -7.88 -19.27
N GLU A 131 14.72 -7.93 -18.86
CA GLU A 131 15.78 -8.63 -19.58
C GLU A 131 15.79 -10.16 -19.33
N ALA A 132 14.94 -10.63 -18.42
CA ALA A 132 14.71 -12.05 -18.15
C ALA A 132 13.68 -12.68 -19.11
N SER A 133 13.29 -13.92 -18.84
CA SER A 133 12.19 -14.58 -19.57
C SER A 133 10.88 -13.81 -19.38
N PRO A 134 9.98 -13.84 -20.38
CA PRO A 134 8.68 -13.17 -20.26
C PRO A 134 7.90 -13.60 -19.01
N VAL A 135 7.28 -12.63 -18.35
CA VAL A 135 6.48 -12.81 -17.16
C VAL A 135 5.03 -12.40 -17.49
N SER A 136 4.08 -13.27 -17.18
CA SER A 136 2.65 -13.00 -17.35
C SER A 136 1.99 -12.50 -16.08
N THR A 137 2.48 -12.95 -14.93
CA THR A 137 1.93 -12.61 -13.62
C THR A 137 3.05 -12.32 -12.63
N CYS A 138 2.90 -11.26 -11.86
CA CYS A 138 3.79 -10.90 -10.75
C CYS A 138 3.04 -10.99 -9.42
N VAL A 139 3.44 -11.88 -8.54
CA VAL A 139 3.01 -11.83 -7.14
C VAL A 139 3.85 -10.77 -6.43
N ILE A 140 3.19 -9.72 -5.93
CA ILE A 140 3.85 -8.60 -5.26
C ILE A 140 3.60 -8.69 -3.76
N LEU A 141 4.66 -8.96 -2.99
CA LEU A 141 4.63 -8.90 -1.53
C LEU A 141 5.08 -7.51 -1.10
N GLY A 142 4.13 -6.64 -0.84
CA GLY A 142 4.37 -5.25 -0.42
C GLY A 142 4.41 -5.12 1.11
N THR A 143 5.28 -4.24 1.62
CA THR A 143 5.27 -3.90 3.05
C THR A 143 3.99 -3.12 3.40
N GLY A 144 3.18 -3.64 4.31
CA GLY A 144 2.03 -2.92 4.86
C GLY A 144 2.47 -2.07 6.05
N HIS A 145 2.12 -0.76 6.05
CA HIS A 145 2.47 0.16 7.13
C HIS A 145 1.35 0.28 8.18
N GLU A 146 0.22 -0.35 7.94
CA GLU A 146 -0.88 -0.46 8.90
C GLU A 146 -0.96 -1.89 9.45
N PRO A 147 -1.40 -2.08 10.70
CA PRO A 147 -1.64 -3.42 11.26
C PRO A 147 -2.70 -4.16 10.44
N LEU A 148 -2.47 -5.44 10.18
CA LEU A 148 -3.39 -6.34 9.48
C LEU A 148 -3.86 -7.46 10.43
N ALA A 149 -5.12 -7.86 10.31
CA ALA A 149 -5.70 -8.93 11.13
C ALA A 149 -4.98 -10.27 10.93
N ASN A 150 -4.67 -10.62 9.67
CA ASN A 150 -4.06 -11.90 9.28
C ASN A 150 -2.60 -11.79 8.83
N CYS A 151 -1.89 -10.75 9.18
CA CYS A 151 -0.56 -10.42 8.65
C CYS A 151 -0.49 -10.16 7.15
N PHE A 152 -1.50 -10.55 6.39
CA PHE A 152 -1.56 -10.46 4.94
C PHE A 152 -2.89 -9.85 4.51
N ALA A 153 -2.83 -8.92 3.57
CA ALA A 153 -4.01 -8.38 2.90
C ALA A 153 -3.84 -8.51 1.39
N LEU A 154 -4.73 -9.28 0.77
CA LEU A 154 -4.84 -9.48 -0.66
C LEU A 154 -5.85 -8.49 -1.23
N SER A 155 -5.68 -8.05 -2.48
CA SER A 155 -6.69 -7.27 -3.18
C SER A 155 -7.04 -7.88 -4.54
N ARG A 156 -8.33 -7.83 -4.86
CA ARG A 156 -8.87 -8.23 -6.17
C ARG A 156 -8.93 -7.07 -7.17
N LYS A 157 -8.53 -5.87 -6.73
CA LYS A 157 -8.68 -4.65 -7.51
C LYS A 157 -7.57 -4.52 -8.52
N ASN A 158 -7.93 -4.05 -9.70
CA ASN A 158 -6.94 -3.52 -10.63
C ASN A 158 -6.28 -2.28 -10.05
N PHE A 159 -5.04 -2.00 -10.40
CA PHE A 159 -4.34 -0.79 -9.98
C PHE A 159 -4.27 0.19 -11.13
N GLU A 160 -4.88 1.35 -10.95
CA GLU A 160 -4.77 2.44 -11.90
C GLU A 160 -3.47 3.22 -11.68
N THR A 161 -2.82 3.57 -12.77
CA THR A 161 -1.67 4.47 -12.81
C THR A 161 -1.91 5.54 -13.87
N PRO A 162 -1.22 6.67 -13.84
CA PRO A 162 -1.31 7.64 -14.94
C PRO A 162 -0.92 7.07 -16.31
N LEU A 163 -0.16 5.96 -16.35
CA LEU A 163 0.25 5.30 -17.61
C LEU A 163 -0.72 4.21 -18.08
N GLY A 164 -1.70 3.85 -17.27
CA GLY A 164 -2.68 2.81 -17.61
C GLY A 164 -3.03 1.92 -16.43
N LEU A 165 -3.83 0.90 -16.72
CA LEU A 165 -4.34 -0.04 -15.73
C LEU A 165 -3.44 -1.27 -15.66
N VAL A 166 -3.04 -1.67 -14.45
CA VAL A 166 -2.39 -2.95 -14.17
C VAL A 166 -3.44 -3.88 -13.60
N ALA A 167 -3.77 -4.92 -14.35
CA ALA A 167 -4.85 -5.84 -14.03
C ALA A 167 -4.48 -6.81 -12.90
N ALA A 168 -5.40 -7.08 -11.99
CA ALA A 168 -5.27 -8.16 -11.02
C ALA A 168 -5.47 -9.52 -11.72
N ASP A 169 -4.68 -10.52 -11.31
CA ASP A 169 -4.83 -11.90 -11.75
C ASP A 169 -5.86 -12.61 -10.86
N ASN A 170 -7.13 -12.40 -11.16
CA ASN A 170 -8.21 -12.92 -10.34
C ASN A 170 -8.30 -14.47 -10.36
N ASP A 171 -7.84 -15.13 -11.42
CA ASP A 171 -7.78 -16.59 -11.49
C ASP A 171 -6.77 -17.13 -10.46
N PHE A 172 -5.58 -16.53 -10.39
CA PHE A 172 -4.57 -16.86 -9.37
C PHE A 172 -5.06 -16.52 -7.95
N ILE A 173 -5.72 -15.37 -7.79
CA ILE A 173 -6.27 -14.93 -6.50
C ILE A 173 -7.34 -15.91 -6.00
N ASP A 174 -8.22 -16.40 -6.87
CA ASP A 174 -9.24 -17.38 -6.55
C ASP A 174 -8.61 -18.70 -6.10
N GLU A 175 -7.60 -19.17 -6.81
CA GLU A 175 -6.88 -20.38 -6.44
C GLU A 175 -6.17 -20.23 -5.09
N LEU A 176 -5.44 -19.14 -4.87
CA LEU A 176 -4.75 -18.85 -3.61
C LEU A 176 -5.73 -18.79 -2.44
N THR A 177 -6.84 -18.06 -2.59
CA THR A 177 -7.84 -17.94 -1.52
C THR A 177 -8.56 -19.25 -1.23
N SER A 178 -8.73 -20.13 -2.23
CA SER A 178 -9.32 -21.46 -2.03
C SER A 178 -8.41 -22.40 -1.23
N ARG A 179 -7.10 -22.21 -1.31
CA ARG A 179 -6.09 -23.02 -0.62
C ARG A 179 -5.72 -22.49 0.76
N CYS A 180 -5.89 -21.18 0.98
CA CYS A 180 -5.51 -20.53 2.22
C CYS A 180 -6.68 -20.52 3.20
N SER A 181 -6.44 -20.95 4.44
CA SER A 181 -7.47 -20.93 5.50
C SER A 181 -7.64 -19.56 6.15
N LEU A 182 -6.75 -18.59 5.82
CA LEU A 182 -6.87 -17.21 6.29
C LEU A 182 -7.83 -16.45 5.39
N ASP A 183 -8.61 -15.54 5.96
CA ASP A 183 -9.37 -14.56 5.18
C ASP A 183 -8.43 -13.45 4.69
N LEU A 184 -7.80 -13.69 3.53
CA LEU A 184 -6.84 -12.76 2.95
C LEU A 184 -7.46 -11.45 2.45
N LEU A 185 -8.79 -11.38 2.31
CA LEU A 185 -9.50 -10.20 1.84
C LEU A 185 -10.05 -9.32 2.98
N ALA A 186 -9.98 -9.79 4.23
CA ALA A 186 -10.50 -9.08 5.39
C ALA A 186 -9.98 -7.63 5.51
N ASP A 187 -8.71 -7.42 5.18
CA ASP A 187 -8.05 -6.12 5.27
C ASP A 187 -7.78 -5.49 3.88
N GLU A 188 -8.58 -5.83 2.84
CA GLU A 188 -8.39 -5.27 1.49
C GLU A 188 -8.34 -3.73 1.50
N PHE A 189 -9.06 -3.09 2.44
CA PHE A 189 -9.08 -1.63 2.59
C PHE A 189 -7.70 -1.01 2.87
N ALA A 190 -6.76 -1.76 3.46
CA ALA A 190 -5.39 -1.30 3.68
C ALA A 190 -4.67 -0.91 2.37
N HIS A 191 -5.02 -1.54 1.25
CA HIS A 191 -4.48 -1.18 -0.07
C HIS A 191 -4.85 0.23 -0.52
N ARG A 192 -5.91 0.82 0.04
CA ARG A 192 -6.46 2.09 -0.44
C ARG A 192 -5.44 3.22 -0.47
N ARG A 193 -4.57 3.30 0.53
CA ARG A 193 -3.58 4.38 0.68
C ARG A 193 -2.14 3.89 0.77
N GLU A 194 -1.93 2.58 0.68
CA GLU A 194 -0.58 2.00 0.75
C GLU A 194 0.19 2.26 -0.55
N HIS A 195 1.43 2.73 -0.42
CA HIS A 195 2.27 3.13 -1.56
C HIS A 195 3.14 1.99 -2.10
N THR A 196 3.43 0.99 -1.29
CA THR A 196 4.46 -0.02 -1.59
C THR A 196 4.18 -0.80 -2.87
N ILE A 197 2.93 -1.20 -3.10
CA ILE A 197 2.52 -1.86 -4.35
C ILE A 197 2.26 -0.84 -5.45
N GLU A 198 1.69 0.33 -5.13
CA GLU A 198 1.45 1.39 -6.11
C GLU A 198 2.73 1.77 -6.87
N PHE A 199 3.85 1.93 -6.16
CA PHE A 199 5.11 2.28 -6.81
C PHE A 199 5.62 1.17 -7.74
N GLN A 200 5.40 -0.09 -7.42
CA GLN A 200 5.75 -1.20 -8.31
C GLN A 200 4.91 -1.16 -9.59
N THR A 201 3.61 -0.84 -9.47
CA THR A 201 2.73 -0.81 -10.64
C THR A 201 3.09 0.28 -11.64
N LEU A 202 3.76 1.36 -11.23
CA LEU A 202 4.26 2.40 -12.15
C LEU A 202 5.30 1.83 -13.13
N PHE A 203 6.26 1.07 -12.63
CA PHE A 203 7.29 0.44 -13.47
C PHE A 203 6.69 -0.70 -14.31
N LEU A 204 5.76 -1.47 -13.75
CA LEU A 204 5.07 -2.52 -14.50
C LEU A 204 4.26 -1.92 -15.65
N SER A 205 3.48 -0.87 -15.41
CA SER A 205 2.69 -0.22 -16.46
C SER A 205 3.55 0.41 -17.57
N LEU A 206 4.77 0.90 -17.23
CA LEU A 206 5.70 1.45 -18.20
C LEU A 206 6.35 0.36 -19.07
N LEU A 207 6.77 -0.75 -18.44
CA LEU A 207 7.71 -1.70 -19.03
C LEU A 207 7.06 -3.01 -19.47
N LEU A 208 5.99 -3.42 -18.81
CA LEU A 208 5.29 -4.69 -18.97
C LEU A 208 3.76 -4.48 -18.93
N PRO A 209 3.17 -3.74 -19.88
CA PRO A 209 1.78 -3.30 -19.81
C PRO A 209 0.74 -4.44 -19.78
N ASP A 210 1.12 -5.62 -20.25
CA ASP A 210 0.23 -6.79 -20.30
C ASP A 210 0.37 -7.71 -19.06
N VAL A 211 1.28 -7.37 -18.12
CA VAL A 211 1.48 -8.18 -16.92
C VAL A 211 0.29 -8.04 -15.97
N ARG A 212 -0.12 -9.16 -15.38
CA ARG A 212 -1.10 -9.17 -14.29
C ARG A 212 -0.39 -9.21 -12.94
N ILE A 213 -1.06 -8.75 -11.89
CA ILE A 213 -0.51 -8.72 -10.54
C ILE A 213 -1.37 -9.48 -9.55
N VAL A 214 -0.73 -10.03 -8.53
CA VAL A 214 -1.36 -10.54 -7.30
C VAL A 214 -0.84 -9.66 -6.16
N PRO A 215 -1.60 -8.61 -5.77
CA PRO A 215 -1.12 -7.64 -4.79
C PRO A 215 -1.41 -8.13 -3.37
N ILE A 216 -0.36 -8.33 -2.58
CA ILE A 216 -0.43 -8.82 -1.20
C ILE A 216 0.36 -7.88 -0.30
N LEU A 217 -0.28 -7.23 0.65
CA LEU A 217 0.41 -6.50 1.71
C LEU A 217 0.79 -7.46 2.83
N CYS A 218 1.97 -7.25 3.40
CA CYS A 218 2.50 -8.01 4.51
C CYS A 218 2.80 -7.04 5.66
N SER A 219 2.16 -7.22 6.82
CA SER A 219 2.39 -6.39 8.00
C SER A 219 2.28 -7.23 9.28
N PHE A 220 3.36 -7.23 10.04
CA PHE A 220 3.43 -7.85 11.36
C PHE A 220 4.56 -7.21 12.17
N ALA A 221 4.37 -7.08 13.48
CA ALA A 221 5.42 -6.64 14.37
C ALA A 221 6.40 -7.78 14.64
N VAL A 222 7.69 -7.45 14.79
CA VAL A 222 8.73 -8.46 15.08
C VAL A 222 8.42 -9.22 16.36
N GLU A 223 7.84 -8.54 17.35
CA GLU A 223 7.42 -9.11 18.62
C GLU A 223 6.29 -10.12 18.50
N GLU A 224 5.52 -10.07 17.41
CA GLU A 224 4.40 -10.98 17.14
C GLU A 224 4.79 -12.20 16.31
N LEU A 225 6.02 -12.28 15.80
CA LEU A 225 6.46 -13.34 14.87
C LEU A 225 6.21 -14.75 15.39
N GLU A 226 6.46 -15.00 16.67
CA GLU A 226 6.21 -16.33 17.26
C GLU A 226 4.71 -16.66 17.29
N GLN A 227 3.87 -15.67 17.65
CA GLN A 227 2.42 -15.84 17.74
C GLN A 227 1.78 -15.99 16.36
N ARG A 228 2.34 -15.31 15.36
CA ARG A 228 1.87 -15.31 13.96
C ARG A 228 2.54 -16.37 13.06
N SER A 229 3.43 -17.17 13.61
CA SER A 229 4.19 -18.17 12.84
C SER A 229 3.30 -19.13 12.04
N THR A 230 2.17 -19.57 12.62
CA THR A 230 1.21 -20.46 11.96
C THR A 230 0.56 -19.76 10.75
N ASP A 231 0.13 -18.51 10.88
CA ASP A 231 -0.49 -17.73 9.81
C ASP A 231 0.52 -17.52 8.67
N ILE A 232 1.76 -17.15 9.02
CA ILE A 232 2.85 -16.95 8.05
C ILE A 232 3.13 -18.26 7.29
N LEU A 233 3.24 -19.39 7.98
CA LEU A 233 3.47 -20.68 7.34
C LEU A 233 2.28 -21.09 6.47
N THR A 234 1.06 -20.88 6.92
CA THR A 234 -0.16 -21.15 6.15
C THR A 234 -0.12 -20.37 4.82
N MET A 235 0.19 -19.08 4.86
CA MET A 235 0.29 -18.26 3.65
C MET A 235 1.42 -18.74 2.73
N VAL A 236 2.61 -19.00 3.28
CA VAL A 236 3.78 -19.44 2.50
C VAL A 236 3.50 -20.79 1.80
N TYR A 237 2.87 -21.73 2.48
CA TYR A 237 2.52 -23.03 1.87
C TYR A 237 1.44 -22.87 0.80
N SER A 238 0.38 -22.11 1.08
CA SER A 238 -0.69 -21.86 0.11
C SER A 238 -0.15 -21.18 -1.15
N LEU A 239 0.70 -20.17 -0.98
CA LEU A 239 1.32 -19.47 -2.11
C LEU A 239 2.23 -20.40 -2.92
N ARG A 240 3.07 -21.22 -2.26
CA ARG A 240 3.95 -22.19 -2.93
C ARG A 240 3.20 -23.22 -3.75
N GLU A 241 2.02 -23.63 -3.29
CA GLU A 241 1.19 -24.62 -4.00
C GLU A 241 0.38 -24.00 -5.14
N THR A 242 0.23 -22.68 -5.16
CA THR A 242 -0.46 -21.95 -6.23
C THR A 242 0.51 -21.51 -7.34
N LEU A 243 1.79 -21.24 -7.01
CA LEU A 243 2.88 -20.94 -7.96
C LEU A 243 3.29 -22.17 -8.77
#